data_2f9bfe8dd7734322c620e5b805ef89da
#
_entry.id   2f9bfe8dd7734322c620e5b805ef89da
#
_cell.length_a   1.000
_cell.length_b   1.000
_cell.length_c   1.000
_cell.angle_alpha   90.00
_cell.angle_beta   90.00
_cell.angle_gamma   90.00
#
_symmetry.space_group_name_H-M   'P 1'
#
loop_
_entity.id
_entity.type
_entity.pdbx_description
1 polymer ?
#
loop_
_entity_poly.entity_id
_entity_poly.type
_entity_poly.pdbx_seq_one_letter_code
_entity_poly.pdbx_strand_id
1 'polypeptide(L)'
;AQAVGANALKDYDAMRYAAINHPGDNAAGDIFSQAGVALRTQTELLLGPCMPVHATIALGQSQSGGRLTSYVNSTQNNAKVYDGIMIHSGGEPTNADPAVPVFVINTMSEGNGSRSDSAHLVKWVVAGATHNDERVTSRGMDLPTASEIGAIMCANPLNKYPSYRAYNAALHW
;
A
#
# COMPACT_ATOMS: atom_id res chain seq x y z
N ALA A 1 6.77 -5.84 -8.98
CA ALA A 1 5.98 -6.92 -9.55
C ALA A 1 6.11 -6.84 -11.06
N GLN A 2 6.63 -7.88 -11.73
CA GLN A 2 6.52 -7.97 -13.18
C GLN A 2 5.02 -8.14 -13.50
N ALA A 3 4.47 -7.21 -14.27
CA ALA A 3 3.17 -7.44 -14.86
C ALA A 3 3.30 -8.63 -15.79
N VAL A 4 2.52 -9.66 -15.53
CA VAL A 4 2.49 -10.87 -16.35
C VAL A 4 1.37 -10.69 -17.37
N GLY A 5 1.72 -10.69 -18.66
CA GLY A 5 0.78 -10.59 -19.76
C GLY A 5 0.67 -9.17 -20.36
N ALA A 6 -0.38 -8.94 -21.15
CA ALA A 6 -0.63 -7.73 -21.92
C ALA A 6 -0.81 -6.42 -21.12
N ASN A 7 -0.63 -6.47 -19.80
CA ASN A 7 -0.82 -5.33 -18.89
C ASN A 7 0.50 -4.73 -18.39
N ALA A 8 1.65 -5.08 -18.98
CA ALA A 8 2.91 -4.41 -18.66
C ALA A 8 2.88 -2.97 -19.20
N LEU A 9 3.45 -2.03 -18.44
CA LEU A 9 3.51 -0.62 -18.85
C LEU A 9 4.06 -0.43 -20.27
N LYS A 10 5.06 -1.22 -20.65
CA LYS A 10 5.65 -1.18 -21.99
C LYS A 10 4.72 -1.71 -23.08
N ASP A 11 3.82 -2.63 -22.75
CA ASP A 11 2.82 -3.13 -23.70
C ASP A 11 1.69 -2.12 -23.88
N TYR A 12 1.40 -1.36 -22.82
CA TYR A 12 0.39 -0.31 -22.84
C TYR A 12 0.86 0.94 -23.61
N ASP A 13 2.08 1.41 -23.37
CA ASP A 13 2.70 2.54 -24.08
C ASP A 13 4.22 2.32 -24.16
N ALA A 14 4.64 1.67 -25.24
CA ALA A 14 6.04 1.33 -25.46
C ALA A 14 6.94 2.56 -25.59
N MET A 15 6.43 3.66 -26.15
CA MET A 15 7.23 4.87 -26.34
C MET A 15 7.45 5.62 -25.01
N ARG A 16 6.40 5.77 -24.21
CA ARG A 16 6.45 6.44 -22.91
C ARG A 16 7.33 5.69 -21.92
N TYR A 17 7.23 4.38 -21.91
CA TYR A 17 7.88 3.52 -20.91
C TYR A 17 9.13 2.80 -21.41
N ALA A 18 9.64 3.17 -22.62
CA ALA A 18 10.81 2.52 -23.23
C ALA A 18 12.04 2.48 -22.32
N ALA A 19 12.31 3.58 -21.61
CA ALA A 19 13.47 3.72 -20.74
C ALA A 19 13.34 2.97 -19.40
N ILE A 20 12.14 2.53 -19.02
CA ILE A 20 11.93 1.83 -17.75
C ILE A 20 12.47 0.40 -17.87
N ASN A 21 13.39 0.06 -16.98
CA ASN A 21 13.88 -1.30 -16.83
C ASN A 21 13.74 -1.74 -15.37
N HIS A 22 12.83 -2.66 -15.10
CA HIS A 22 12.62 -3.20 -13.75
C HIS A 22 13.59 -4.36 -13.52
N PRO A 23 14.50 -4.28 -12.53
CA PRO A 23 15.54 -5.28 -12.31
C PRO A 23 15.03 -6.59 -11.69
N GLY A 24 13.75 -6.71 -11.42
CA GLY A 24 13.13 -7.86 -10.79
C GLY A 24 12.69 -7.59 -9.34
N ASP A 25 11.92 -8.52 -8.79
CA ASP A 25 11.29 -8.38 -7.46
C ASP A 25 12.31 -8.31 -6.32
N ASN A 26 13.51 -8.87 -6.51
CA ASN A 26 14.57 -8.82 -5.50
C ASN A 26 15.03 -7.39 -5.18
N ALA A 27 14.89 -6.47 -6.13
CA ALA A 27 15.23 -5.06 -5.94
C ALA A 27 14.04 -4.20 -5.45
N ALA A 28 12.86 -4.80 -5.21
CA ALA A 28 11.66 -4.04 -4.88
C ALA A 28 11.82 -3.19 -3.60
N GLY A 29 12.48 -3.71 -2.57
CA GLY A 29 12.76 -2.98 -1.33
C GLY A 29 13.68 -1.78 -1.55
N ASP A 30 14.73 -1.96 -2.37
CA ASP A 30 15.67 -0.88 -2.70
C ASP A 30 15.01 0.20 -3.55
N ILE A 31 14.25 -0.20 -4.57
CA ILE A 31 13.48 0.73 -5.41
C ILE A 31 12.52 1.55 -4.55
N PHE A 32 11.81 0.90 -3.62
CA PHE A 32 10.88 1.58 -2.73
C PHE A 32 11.60 2.55 -1.79
N SER A 33 12.76 2.15 -1.23
CA SER A 33 13.60 3.03 -0.43
C SER A 33 14.09 4.24 -1.23
N GLN A 34 14.58 4.03 -2.45
CA GLN A 34 15.04 5.11 -3.33
C GLN A 34 13.92 6.09 -3.70
N ALA A 35 12.69 5.60 -3.90
CA ALA A 35 11.53 6.47 -4.12
C ALA A 35 11.26 7.38 -2.92
N GLY A 36 11.33 6.86 -1.70
CA GLY A 36 11.17 7.65 -0.49
C GLY A 36 12.31 8.68 -0.30
N VAL A 37 13.54 8.29 -0.59
CA VAL A 37 14.69 9.22 -0.58
C VAL A 37 14.48 10.32 -1.61
N ALA A 38 14.05 9.99 -2.83
CA ALA A 38 13.81 10.97 -3.87
C ALA A 38 12.72 11.99 -3.47
N LEU A 39 11.64 11.54 -2.82
CA LEU A 39 10.60 12.44 -2.30
C LEU A 39 11.16 13.48 -1.31
N ARG A 40 12.14 13.12 -0.52
CA ARG A 40 12.77 14.02 0.47
C ARG A 40 13.83 14.92 -0.13
N THR A 41 14.60 14.42 -1.09
CA THR A 41 15.78 15.12 -1.63
C THR A 41 15.49 15.86 -2.93
N GLN A 42 14.43 15.47 -3.65
CA GLN A 42 14.02 16.03 -4.94
C GLN A 42 12.60 16.61 -4.85
N THR A 43 12.22 17.13 -3.69
CA THR A 43 10.85 17.56 -3.39
C THR A 43 10.33 18.57 -4.41
N GLU A 44 11.13 19.59 -4.72
CA GLU A 44 10.75 20.65 -5.66
C GLU A 44 10.51 20.08 -7.08
N LEU A 45 11.35 19.14 -7.52
CA LEU A 45 11.21 18.50 -8.83
C LEU A 45 9.97 17.61 -8.90
N LEU A 46 9.67 16.88 -7.81
CA LEU A 46 8.60 15.87 -7.80
C LEU A 46 7.23 16.44 -7.40
N LEU A 47 7.19 17.41 -6.49
CA LEU A 47 5.96 17.94 -5.93
C LEU A 47 5.71 19.41 -6.30
N GLY A 48 6.71 20.07 -6.89
CA GLY A 48 6.66 21.49 -7.22
C GLY A 48 7.17 22.39 -6.10
N PRO A 49 7.38 23.66 -6.40
CA PRO A 49 7.87 24.65 -5.44
C PRO A 49 6.85 24.85 -4.31
N CYS A 50 7.34 25.17 -3.13
CA CYS A 50 6.52 25.46 -1.95
C CYS A 50 5.76 24.27 -1.34
N MET A 51 6.18 23.03 -1.61
CA MET A 51 5.62 21.82 -1.01
C MET A 51 6.67 21.14 -0.10
N PRO A 52 6.96 21.65 1.11
CA PRO A 52 7.92 21.01 1.99
C PRO A 52 7.40 19.64 2.44
N VAL A 53 8.27 18.63 2.39
CA VAL A 53 7.97 17.30 2.93
C VAL A 53 8.45 17.26 4.39
N HIS A 54 7.51 17.22 5.32
CA HIS A 54 7.81 17.12 6.77
C HIS A 54 7.88 15.68 7.24
N ALA A 55 7.05 14.80 6.67
CA ALA A 55 7.03 13.37 6.98
C ALA A 55 6.64 12.57 5.75
N THR A 56 7.13 11.35 5.66
CA THR A 56 6.78 10.38 4.60
C THR A 56 6.17 9.14 5.23
N ILE A 57 4.92 8.86 4.88
CA ILE A 57 4.20 7.67 5.33
C ILE A 57 4.07 6.69 4.16
N ALA A 58 4.56 5.46 4.37
CA ALA A 58 4.36 4.39 3.41
C ALA A 58 2.99 3.74 3.64
N LEU A 59 2.18 3.66 2.59
CA LEU A 59 0.86 3.04 2.65
C LEU A 59 0.75 1.92 1.61
N GLY A 60 0.25 0.77 2.01
CA GLY A 60 0.00 -0.36 1.12
C GLY A 60 -1.26 -1.11 1.49
N GLN A 61 -2.02 -1.52 0.46
CA GLN A 61 -3.23 -2.32 0.63
C GLN A 61 -3.09 -3.64 -0.13
N SER A 62 -3.64 -4.72 0.45
CA SER A 62 -3.73 -6.03 -0.20
C SER A 62 -2.34 -6.53 -0.61
N GLN A 63 -2.10 -6.82 -1.87
CA GLN A 63 -0.78 -7.22 -2.37
C GLN A 63 0.31 -6.20 -2.02
N SER A 64 0.04 -4.90 -2.18
CA SER A 64 0.98 -3.84 -1.78
C SER A 64 1.17 -3.78 -0.27
N GLY A 65 0.12 -4.08 0.52
CA GLY A 65 0.22 -4.25 1.97
C GLY A 65 1.15 -5.41 2.34
N GLY A 66 1.02 -6.56 1.67
CA GLY A 66 1.93 -7.71 1.87
C GLY A 66 3.38 -7.39 1.51
N ARG A 67 3.61 -6.62 0.43
CA ARG A 67 4.95 -6.12 0.09
C ARG A 67 5.50 -5.17 1.15
N LEU A 68 4.65 -4.31 1.69
CA LEU A 68 5.03 -3.39 2.75
C LEU A 68 5.32 -4.10 4.07
N THR A 69 4.57 -5.16 4.39
CA THR A 69 4.89 -6.07 5.50
C THR A 69 6.28 -6.69 5.35
N SER A 70 6.61 -7.17 4.15
CA SER A 70 7.95 -7.70 3.85
C SER A 70 9.03 -6.62 3.98
N TYR A 71 8.75 -5.40 3.55
CA TYR A 71 9.65 -4.26 3.67
C TYR A 71 9.95 -3.91 5.14
N VAL A 72 8.94 -3.89 6.00
CA VAL A 72 9.09 -3.67 7.45
C VAL A 72 9.99 -4.75 8.07
N ASN A 73 9.78 -6.01 7.66
CA ASN A 73 10.53 -7.13 8.22
C ASN A 73 11.99 -7.17 7.82
N SER A 74 12.34 -6.68 6.63
CA SER A 74 13.67 -6.90 6.04
C SER A 74 14.48 -5.62 5.78
N THR A 75 13.83 -4.50 5.50
CA THR A 75 14.50 -3.35 4.88
C THR A 75 14.41 -2.08 5.72
N GLN A 76 13.24 -1.75 6.26
CA GLN A 76 12.98 -0.45 6.90
C GLN A 76 13.96 -0.14 8.05
N ASN A 77 14.30 -1.12 8.88
CA ASN A 77 15.19 -0.89 10.02
C ASN A 77 16.61 -0.46 9.59
N ASN A 78 17.03 -0.86 8.41
CA ASN A 78 18.33 -0.47 7.84
C ASN A 78 18.21 0.80 6.99
N ALA A 79 17.17 0.88 6.15
CA ALA A 79 16.98 2.00 5.23
C ALA A 79 16.52 3.28 5.93
N LYS A 80 15.64 3.18 6.94
CA LYS A 80 15.11 4.30 7.75
C LYS A 80 14.58 5.46 6.91
N VAL A 81 13.87 5.14 5.84
CA VAL A 81 13.43 6.13 4.85
C VAL A 81 12.07 6.71 5.21
N TYR A 82 11.15 5.87 5.67
CA TYR A 82 9.80 6.27 6.00
C TYR A 82 9.66 6.56 7.49
N ASP A 83 8.88 7.61 7.84
CA ASP A 83 8.63 8.03 9.22
C ASP A 83 7.48 7.26 9.86
N GLY A 84 6.61 6.67 9.06
CA GLY A 84 5.50 5.83 9.49
C GLY A 84 5.06 4.89 8.39
N ILE A 85 4.37 3.82 8.77
CA ILE A 85 3.93 2.78 7.84
C ILE A 85 2.49 2.38 8.17
N MET A 86 1.63 2.35 7.16
CA MET A 86 0.26 1.89 7.27
C MET A 86 0.03 0.69 6.34
N ILE A 87 -0.29 -0.45 6.91
CA ILE A 87 -0.55 -1.70 6.20
C ILE A 87 -2.05 -1.97 6.28
N HIS A 88 -2.71 -1.98 5.13
CA HIS A 88 -4.11 -2.34 5.03
C HIS A 88 -4.28 -3.69 4.36
N SER A 89 -4.89 -4.65 5.06
CA SER A 89 -5.16 -6.00 4.55
C SER A 89 -3.93 -6.67 3.91
N GLY A 90 -2.76 -6.45 4.50
CA GLY A 90 -1.46 -6.90 3.98
C GLY A 90 -0.72 -7.89 4.86
N GLY A 91 -1.36 -8.33 5.93
CA GLY A 91 -0.75 -9.19 6.93
C GLY A 91 -0.11 -8.40 8.06
N GLU A 92 0.60 -9.11 8.93
CA GLU A 92 1.20 -8.56 10.13
C GLU A 92 2.73 -8.68 10.07
N PRO A 93 3.49 -7.61 10.34
CA PRO A 93 4.94 -7.70 10.42
C PRO A 93 5.39 -8.68 11.52
N THR A 94 6.41 -9.46 11.24
CA THR A 94 7.04 -10.36 12.22
C THR A 94 8.10 -9.65 13.07
N ASN A 95 8.55 -8.47 12.62
CA ASN A 95 9.45 -7.64 13.41
C ASN A 95 8.73 -7.17 14.69
N ALA A 96 9.29 -7.51 15.84
CA ALA A 96 8.68 -7.26 17.13
C ALA A 96 8.67 -5.77 17.50
N ASP A 97 9.66 -5.04 17.06
CA ASP A 97 9.86 -3.63 17.36
C ASP A 97 10.36 -2.92 16.09
N PRO A 98 9.43 -2.53 15.21
CA PRO A 98 9.80 -1.74 14.05
C PRO A 98 10.38 -0.39 14.49
N ALA A 99 11.37 0.09 13.75
CA ALA A 99 12.07 1.35 14.07
C ALA A 99 11.19 2.61 13.93
N VAL A 100 9.98 2.46 13.38
CA VAL A 100 9.01 3.55 13.15
C VAL A 100 7.61 3.06 13.47
N PRO A 101 6.66 3.96 13.75
CA PRO A 101 5.27 3.58 13.94
C PRO A 101 4.72 2.79 12.76
N VAL A 102 4.14 1.63 13.05
CA VAL A 102 3.47 0.76 12.08
C VAL A 102 2.03 0.57 12.51
N PHE A 103 1.12 0.94 11.64
CA PHE A 103 -0.29 0.72 11.84
C PHE A 103 -0.80 -0.37 10.90
N VAL A 104 -1.32 -1.45 11.45
CA VAL A 104 -1.96 -2.50 10.66
C VAL A 104 -3.47 -2.38 10.81
N ILE A 105 -4.17 -2.26 9.69
CA ILE A 105 -5.63 -2.21 9.68
C ILE A 105 -6.16 -3.32 8.78
N ASN A 106 -6.88 -4.24 9.38
CA ASN A 106 -7.44 -5.39 8.70
C ASN A 106 -8.96 -5.32 8.69
N THR A 107 -9.57 -5.98 7.75
CA THR A 107 -11.00 -6.27 7.75
C THR A 107 -11.27 -7.62 8.40
N MET A 108 -12.52 -7.97 8.58
CA MET A 108 -12.87 -9.27 9.19
C MET A 108 -12.36 -10.48 8.39
N SER A 109 -12.14 -10.31 7.10
CA SER A 109 -11.67 -11.40 6.23
C SER A 109 -10.21 -11.78 6.46
N GLU A 110 -9.37 -10.82 6.91
CA GLU A 110 -7.94 -11.07 7.15
C GLU A 110 -7.64 -11.48 8.60
N GLY A 111 -8.60 -11.28 9.51
CA GLY A 111 -8.44 -11.64 10.92
C GLY A 111 -7.56 -10.67 11.73
N ASN A 112 -7.34 -11.02 12.99
CA ASN A 112 -6.70 -10.12 13.96
C ASN A 112 -5.18 -10.31 14.10
N GLY A 113 -4.60 -11.28 13.39
CA GLY A 113 -3.20 -11.62 13.67
C GLY A 113 -2.99 -12.18 15.08
N SER A 114 -1.76 -12.55 15.40
CA SER A 114 -1.43 -13.21 16.66
C SER A 114 -0.68 -12.32 17.67
N ARG A 115 -0.21 -11.15 17.23
CA ARG A 115 0.64 -10.29 18.07
C ARG A 115 -0.17 -9.26 18.86
N SER A 116 0.32 -8.96 20.05
CA SER A 116 -0.16 -7.82 20.84
C SER A 116 0.37 -6.50 20.26
N ASP A 117 -0.33 -5.41 20.51
CA ASP A 117 0.16 -4.08 20.22
C ASP A 117 1.44 -3.79 21.03
N SER A 118 2.29 -2.94 20.47
CA SER A 118 3.52 -2.46 21.11
C SER A 118 3.62 -0.94 20.99
N ALA A 119 4.71 -0.36 21.48
CA ALA A 119 4.94 1.08 21.34
C ALA A 119 4.97 1.58 19.89
N HIS A 120 5.39 0.71 18.95
CA HIS A 120 5.52 1.06 17.53
C HIS A 120 4.65 0.21 16.61
N LEU A 121 3.81 -0.68 17.13
CA LEU A 121 2.91 -1.50 16.33
C LEU A 121 1.52 -1.49 16.91
N VAL A 122 0.57 -0.95 16.18
CA VAL A 122 -0.85 -0.96 16.54
C VAL A 122 -1.65 -1.67 15.46
N LYS A 123 -2.66 -2.45 15.89
CA LYS A 123 -3.52 -3.22 14.99
C LYS A 123 -4.98 -2.97 15.26
N TRP A 124 -5.70 -2.70 14.19
CA TRP A 124 -7.17 -2.66 14.22
C TRP A 124 -7.75 -3.71 13.29
N VAL A 125 -8.84 -4.34 13.76
CA VAL A 125 -9.75 -5.10 12.90
C VAL A 125 -11.07 -4.35 12.84
N VAL A 126 -11.44 -3.94 11.63
CA VAL A 126 -12.66 -3.17 11.42
C VAL A 126 -13.82 -4.14 11.23
N ALA A 127 -14.64 -4.27 12.28
CA ALA A 127 -15.82 -5.14 12.24
C ALA A 127 -16.81 -4.66 11.17
N GLY A 128 -17.36 -5.60 10.40
CA GLY A 128 -18.29 -5.30 9.30
C GLY A 128 -17.66 -4.75 8.03
N ALA A 129 -16.36 -4.43 8.04
CA ALA A 129 -15.65 -4.06 6.82
C ALA A 129 -15.29 -5.29 5.98
N THR A 130 -15.22 -5.11 4.67
CA THR A 130 -14.75 -6.09 3.70
C THR A 130 -13.47 -5.61 3.06
N HIS A 131 -12.71 -6.53 2.45
CA HIS A 131 -11.47 -6.20 1.73
C HIS A 131 -11.64 -5.06 0.73
N ASN A 132 -12.73 -5.07 -0.02
CA ASN A 132 -13.18 -3.98 -0.88
C ASN A 132 -14.64 -3.66 -0.53
N ASP A 133 -14.92 -2.41 -0.22
CA ASP A 133 -16.28 -1.90 -0.07
C ASP A 133 -16.86 -1.46 -1.43
N GLU A 134 -18.14 -1.05 -1.44
CA GLU A 134 -18.81 -0.57 -2.64
C GLU A 134 -18.04 0.60 -3.30
N ARG A 135 -17.49 1.50 -2.49
CA ARG A 135 -16.80 2.69 -3.00
C ARG A 135 -15.52 2.34 -3.76
N VAL A 136 -14.73 1.40 -3.23
CA VAL A 136 -13.50 0.92 -3.89
C VAL A 136 -13.84 0.14 -5.15
N THR A 137 -14.83 -0.76 -5.06
CA THR A 137 -15.25 -1.60 -6.18
C THR A 137 -15.85 -0.78 -7.30
N SER A 138 -16.74 0.18 -7.00
CA SER A 138 -17.38 1.04 -8.00
C SER A 138 -16.35 1.90 -8.75
N ARG A 139 -15.38 2.47 -8.02
CA ARG A 139 -14.29 3.24 -8.66
C ARG A 139 -13.40 2.38 -9.55
N GLY A 140 -13.16 1.13 -9.18
CA GLY A 140 -12.45 0.18 -10.02
C GLY A 140 -13.19 -0.12 -11.33
N MET A 141 -14.52 -0.17 -11.28
CA MET A 141 -15.36 -0.39 -12.48
C MET A 141 -15.40 0.81 -13.43
N ASP A 142 -15.17 2.02 -12.93
CA ASP A 142 -15.14 3.25 -13.74
C ASP A 142 -13.83 3.43 -14.52
N LEU A 143 -12.82 2.59 -14.26
CA LEU A 143 -11.54 2.65 -14.98
C LEU A 143 -11.67 2.01 -16.36
N PRO A 144 -10.98 2.54 -17.39
CA PRO A 144 -11.01 2.00 -18.74
C PRO A 144 -10.60 0.52 -18.83
N THR A 145 -9.80 0.05 -17.87
CA THR A 145 -9.33 -1.33 -17.73
C THR A 145 -10.32 -2.26 -17.02
N ALA A 146 -11.44 -1.76 -16.55
CA ALA A 146 -12.42 -2.56 -15.81
C ALA A 146 -13.01 -3.70 -16.65
N SER A 147 -13.12 -3.51 -17.97
CA SER A 147 -13.54 -4.55 -18.91
C SER A 147 -12.55 -5.72 -19.01
N GLU A 148 -11.27 -5.48 -18.71
CA GLU A 148 -10.22 -6.50 -18.75
C GLU A 148 -10.14 -7.31 -17.45
N ILE A 149 -10.56 -6.71 -16.32
CA ILE A 149 -10.57 -7.38 -15.01
C ILE A 149 -11.78 -8.33 -14.87
N GLY A 150 -12.74 -8.24 -15.77
CA GLY A 150 -14.03 -8.93 -15.69
C GLY A 150 -14.96 -8.25 -14.66
N ALA A 151 -16.24 -8.22 -14.97
CA ALA A 151 -17.24 -7.72 -14.03
C ALA A 151 -17.27 -8.62 -12.79
N ILE A 152 -16.93 -8.10 -11.63
CA ILE A 152 -17.12 -8.81 -10.36
C ILE A 152 -18.63 -8.91 -10.14
N MET A 153 -19.18 -10.08 -10.44
CA MET A 153 -20.60 -10.38 -10.22
C MET A 153 -20.78 -10.86 -8.78
N CYS A 154 -21.30 -9.98 -7.94
CA CYS A 154 -21.65 -10.33 -6.57
C CYS A 154 -23.09 -10.85 -6.52
N ALA A 155 -23.33 -11.98 -5.85
CA ALA A 155 -24.67 -12.51 -5.62
C ALA A 155 -25.53 -11.62 -4.71
N ASN A 156 -24.90 -10.80 -3.88
CA ASN A 156 -25.53 -9.85 -2.96
C ASN A 156 -25.01 -8.43 -3.21
N PRO A 157 -25.73 -7.40 -2.76
CA PRO A 157 -25.25 -6.02 -2.82
C PRO A 157 -23.87 -5.86 -2.17
N LEU A 158 -23.05 -4.99 -2.75
CA LEU A 158 -21.74 -4.66 -2.20
C LEU A 158 -21.86 -4.04 -0.79
N ASN A 159 -20.87 -4.30 0.04
CA ASN A 159 -20.81 -3.73 1.38
C ASN A 159 -20.64 -2.20 1.30
N LYS A 160 -21.59 -1.48 1.90
CA LYS A 160 -21.60 0.00 1.97
C LYS A 160 -20.94 0.56 3.23
N TYR A 161 -20.31 -0.29 4.04
CA TYR A 161 -19.63 0.16 5.24
C TYR A 161 -18.56 1.21 4.90
N PRO A 162 -18.56 2.37 5.56
CA PRO A 162 -17.62 3.46 5.23
C PRO A 162 -16.23 3.22 5.84
N SER A 163 -15.56 2.16 5.40
CA SER A 163 -14.25 1.72 5.91
C SER A 163 -13.17 2.82 5.82
N TYR A 164 -13.29 3.72 4.85
CA TYR A 164 -12.39 4.88 4.72
C TYR A 164 -12.33 5.76 5.98
N ARG A 165 -13.39 5.79 6.80
CA ARG A 165 -13.38 6.56 8.06
C ARG A 165 -12.41 5.96 9.08
N ALA A 166 -12.35 4.63 9.15
CA ALA A 166 -11.39 3.95 10.00
C ALA A 166 -9.95 4.15 9.50
N TYR A 167 -9.76 4.13 8.17
CA TYR A 167 -8.45 4.39 7.57
C TYR A 167 -7.98 5.82 7.83
N ASN A 168 -8.87 6.80 7.68
CA ASN A 168 -8.53 8.19 8.01
C ASN A 168 -8.20 8.34 9.50
N ALA A 169 -8.93 7.69 10.40
CA ALA A 169 -8.60 7.74 11.83
C ALA A 169 -7.23 7.13 12.13
N ALA A 170 -6.85 6.04 11.46
CA ALA A 170 -5.54 5.42 11.59
C ALA A 170 -4.39 6.32 11.11
N LEU A 171 -4.62 7.16 10.10
CA LEU A 171 -3.61 8.12 9.62
C LEU A 171 -3.36 9.28 10.61
N HIS A 172 -4.26 9.51 11.55
CA HIS A 172 -4.12 10.54 12.58
C HIS A 172 -3.55 10.02 13.90
N TRP A 173 -3.32 8.72 14.00
CA TRP A 173 -2.70 8.10 15.16
C TRP A 173 -1.20 8.34 15.16
#